data_e0e9329620f60a1df8fd72be4af1a733
#
_entry.id   e0e9329620f60a1df8fd72be4af1a733
#
_cell.length_a   1.000
_cell.length_b   1.000
_cell.length_c   1.000
_cell.angle_alpha   90.00
_cell.angle_beta   90.00
_cell.angle_gamma   90.00
#
_symmetry.space_group_name_H-M   'P 1'
#
loop_
_entity.id
_entity.type
_entity.pdbx_description
1 polymer ?
#
loop_
_entity_poly.entity_id
_entity_poly.type
_entity_poly.pdbx_seq_one_letter_code
_entity_poly.pdbx_strand_id
1 'polypeptide(L)'
;MLKRTLLCLVALVALLASTPSYGRKTTVLVSFDGFRWDYPSYYDTPFLDRMASHGVEGSLIPSFPSKTFPNHYTLATGLRPEHHGIIANSFLDRATGAKFSLGNPKTKSDPSFYHGEPLWLTAQRQGLRTAVFYWPGSDVAISGKRPDVWHDYGEKPHMTFAQRADSIVAYLGKKAAPDLIMAYFEEPDASGHSFGPQAKETRRAVEAVDSLLASLWARIERAGMGGKVNLVVVSDHGMTWFTPSRKIKPSDYLRKEWYDALEGNLPCNVYAPERWQQDSIVKALAGVPHLRAWRKADIPRYLHYQADANIGDVLVLPDEGYLFCDGDTYDGGVHGYDPYCGDMQAVFRAWGPDLRQGVSLGKMSNTAVYPLVCHLLGIKPAANDGEEAFEEIKGKALVK
;
A
#
# COMPACT_ATOMS: atom_id res chain seq x y z
N MET A 1 -61.35 4.20 46.13
CA MET A 1 -60.45 5.32 45.80
C MET A 1 -59.23 4.78 45.09
N LEU A 2 -59.24 4.87 43.80
CA LEU A 2 -58.17 4.31 42.92
C LEU A 2 -57.15 5.40 42.61
N LYS A 3 -55.92 5.30 43.13
CA LYS A 3 -54.82 6.17 42.71
C LYS A 3 -54.21 5.63 41.44
N ARG A 4 -54.44 6.33 40.35
CA ARG A 4 -53.77 6.11 39.07
C ARG A 4 -52.34 6.70 39.17
N THR A 5 -51.35 5.82 39.19
CA THR A 5 -49.95 6.20 39.06
C THR A 5 -49.62 6.22 37.56
N LEU A 6 -49.38 7.41 37.01
CA LEU A 6 -48.98 7.64 35.64
C LEU A 6 -47.49 7.36 35.50
N LEU A 7 -47.13 6.24 34.90
CA LEU A 7 -45.74 5.95 34.57
C LEU A 7 -45.41 6.72 33.28
N CYS A 8 -44.67 7.81 33.38
CA CYS A 8 -44.07 8.46 32.23
C CYS A 8 -42.88 7.63 31.76
N LEU A 9 -43.06 6.82 30.73
CA LEU A 9 -42.03 6.18 29.97
C LEU A 9 -41.34 7.27 29.11
N VAL A 10 -40.25 7.82 29.56
CA VAL A 10 -39.37 8.67 28.73
C VAL A 10 -38.62 7.75 27.78
N ALA A 11 -39.19 7.57 26.61
CA ALA A 11 -38.49 6.97 25.48
C ALA A 11 -37.39 7.95 25.04
N LEU A 12 -36.14 7.72 25.48
CA LEU A 12 -34.96 8.39 24.99
C LEU A 12 -34.71 7.88 23.55
N VAL A 13 -35.43 8.45 22.60
CA VAL A 13 -35.08 8.31 21.18
C VAL A 13 -33.76 9.06 20.98
N ALA A 14 -32.67 8.34 20.98
CA ALA A 14 -31.40 8.86 20.49
C ALA A 14 -31.63 9.18 19.00
N LEU A 15 -32.06 10.39 18.70
CA LEU A 15 -31.91 10.96 17.37
C LEU A 15 -30.40 11.00 17.13
N LEU A 16 -29.90 10.03 16.39
CA LEU A 16 -28.67 10.17 15.63
C LEU A 16 -28.95 11.32 14.66
N ALA A 17 -28.76 12.54 15.14
CA ALA A 17 -28.73 13.72 14.31
C ALA A 17 -27.57 13.49 13.33
N SER A 18 -27.91 13.09 12.10
CA SER A 18 -27.03 13.27 10.97
C SER A 18 -26.76 14.77 10.91
N THR A 19 -25.66 15.21 11.54
CA THR A 19 -25.20 16.59 11.38
C THR A 19 -25.02 16.81 9.89
N PRO A 20 -25.64 17.85 9.33
CA PRO A 20 -25.48 18.14 7.92
C PRO A 20 -24.00 18.34 7.66
N SER A 21 -23.48 17.67 6.63
CA SER A 21 -22.08 17.69 6.14
C SER A 21 -21.60 19.07 5.68
N TYR A 22 -22.13 20.13 6.23
CA TYR A 22 -21.78 21.51 5.92
C TYR A 22 -20.51 21.88 6.70
N GLY A 23 -19.33 21.62 6.06
CA GLY A 23 -18.03 21.91 6.64
C GLY A 23 -17.09 20.74 6.81
N ARG A 24 -17.55 19.50 6.56
CA ARG A 24 -16.70 18.31 6.69
C ARG A 24 -15.71 18.25 5.52
N LYS A 25 -14.42 18.03 5.84
CA LYS A 25 -13.36 17.87 4.84
C LYS A 25 -13.34 16.41 4.35
N THR A 26 -13.04 16.22 3.08
CA THR A 26 -12.84 14.88 2.50
C THR A 26 -11.34 14.62 2.35
N THR A 27 -10.88 13.44 2.69
CA THR A 27 -9.54 12.99 2.37
C THR A 27 -9.57 12.11 1.12
N VAL A 28 -8.77 12.49 0.12
CA VAL A 28 -8.56 11.73 -1.11
C VAL A 28 -7.14 11.17 -1.07
N LEU A 29 -7.02 9.83 -0.96
CA LEU A 29 -5.75 9.11 -0.98
C LEU A 29 -5.58 8.46 -2.35
N VAL A 30 -4.57 8.88 -3.08
CA VAL A 30 -4.23 8.36 -4.42
C VAL A 30 -2.92 7.61 -4.33
N SER A 31 -2.88 6.39 -4.86
CA SER A 31 -1.65 5.63 -5.03
C SER A 31 -1.34 5.43 -6.50
N PHE A 32 -0.11 5.75 -6.89
CA PHE A 32 0.50 5.39 -8.17
C PHE A 32 1.50 4.27 -7.92
N ASP A 33 1.26 3.10 -8.51
CA ASP A 33 2.11 1.93 -8.32
C ASP A 33 3.53 2.16 -8.85
N GLY A 34 4.54 1.76 -8.10
CA GLY A 34 5.93 1.82 -8.52
C GLY A 34 6.51 3.23 -8.72
N PHE A 35 5.87 4.26 -8.17
CA PHE A 35 6.32 5.65 -8.33
C PHE A 35 7.47 5.95 -7.36
N ARG A 36 8.70 5.89 -7.85
CA ARG A 36 9.91 6.19 -7.08
C ARG A 36 9.86 7.62 -6.50
N TRP A 37 10.41 7.76 -5.30
CA TRP A 37 10.49 9.04 -4.60
C TRP A 37 11.24 10.14 -5.37
N ASP A 38 12.21 9.74 -6.19
CA ASP A 38 13.13 10.62 -6.93
C ASP A 38 12.73 10.91 -8.39
N TYR A 39 11.66 10.28 -8.90
CA TYR A 39 11.15 10.59 -10.25
C TYR A 39 10.89 12.09 -10.49
N PRO A 40 10.37 12.87 -9.52
CA PRO A 40 10.20 14.31 -9.71
C PRO A 40 11.51 15.08 -9.94
N SER A 41 12.67 14.52 -9.56
CA SER A 41 13.96 15.13 -9.83
C SER A 41 14.53 14.81 -11.21
N TYR A 42 13.97 13.82 -11.92
CA TYR A 42 14.41 13.38 -13.24
C TYR A 42 13.43 13.77 -14.36
N TYR A 43 12.15 13.91 -14.04
CA TYR A 43 11.08 14.05 -15.00
C TYR A 43 10.25 15.30 -14.72
N ASP A 44 9.54 15.78 -15.75
CA ASP A 44 8.71 16.97 -15.63
C ASP A 44 7.39 16.65 -14.90
N THR A 45 7.33 17.03 -13.64
CA THR A 45 6.18 16.78 -12.76
C THR A 45 5.71 18.08 -12.07
N PRO A 46 5.27 19.09 -12.82
CA PRO A 46 4.98 20.42 -12.28
C PRO A 46 3.87 20.44 -11.24
N PHE A 47 2.94 19.50 -11.28
CA PHE A 47 1.89 19.44 -10.27
C PHE A 47 2.39 18.85 -8.95
N LEU A 48 3.19 17.80 -8.98
CA LEU A 48 3.82 17.24 -7.76
C LEU A 48 4.79 18.26 -7.12
N ASP A 49 5.49 19.06 -7.93
CA ASP A 49 6.32 20.16 -7.44
C ASP A 49 5.47 21.28 -6.80
N ARG A 50 4.31 21.57 -7.40
CA ARG A 50 3.32 22.47 -6.78
C ARG A 50 2.78 21.91 -5.48
N MET A 51 2.51 20.62 -5.38
CA MET A 51 2.11 19.96 -4.12
C MET A 51 3.20 20.07 -3.06
N ALA A 52 4.46 19.88 -3.42
CA ALA A 52 5.60 20.03 -2.51
C ALA A 52 5.71 21.47 -1.97
N SER A 53 5.58 22.48 -2.83
CA SER A 53 5.69 23.89 -2.44
C SER A 53 4.50 24.42 -1.65
N HIS A 54 3.28 23.90 -1.87
CA HIS A 54 2.05 24.35 -1.20
C HIS A 54 1.53 23.36 -0.16
N GLY A 55 2.24 22.29 0.10
CA GLY A 55 1.87 21.25 1.02
C GLY A 55 3.08 20.60 1.67
N VAL A 56 3.03 19.29 1.76
CA VAL A 56 4.03 18.46 2.43
C VAL A 56 4.61 17.46 1.44
N GLU A 57 5.94 17.33 1.43
CA GLU A 57 6.64 16.32 0.66
C GLU A 57 7.45 15.36 1.54
N GLY A 58 7.80 14.21 0.98
CA GLY A 58 8.69 13.25 1.61
C GLY A 58 8.91 12.02 0.72
N SER A 59 9.66 11.06 1.25
CA SER A 59 9.76 9.73 0.66
C SER A 59 9.29 8.67 1.65
N LEU A 60 8.57 7.66 1.14
CA LEU A 60 8.14 6.51 1.93
C LEU A 60 9.20 5.41 1.84
N ILE A 61 9.63 4.92 2.99
CA ILE A 61 10.33 3.64 3.10
C ILE A 61 9.23 2.57 3.12
N PRO A 62 9.14 1.71 2.09
CA PRO A 62 8.13 0.66 2.07
C PRO A 62 8.36 -0.36 3.18
N SER A 63 7.32 -1.12 3.53
CA SER A 63 7.48 -2.31 4.36
C SER A 63 8.09 -3.45 3.53
N PHE A 64 8.88 -4.31 4.18
CA PHE A 64 9.45 -5.48 3.51
C PHE A 64 8.40 -6.60 3.40
N PRO A 65 8.33 -7.28 2.24
CA PRO A 65 9.03 -7.00 1.00
C PRO A 65 8.44 -5.79 0.25
N SER A 66 9.29 -5.05 -0.49
CA SER A 66 8.88 -3.88 -1.29
C SER A 66 8.05 -4.33 -2.51
N LYS A 67 6.86 -4.88 -2.27
CA LYS A 67 5.92 -5.46 -3.24
C LYS A 67 4.55 -4.78 -3.17
N THR A 68 3.85 -4.79 -4.29
CA THR A 68 2.57 -4.09 -4.50
C THR A 68 1.53 -4.43 -3.44
N PHE A 69 1.14 -5.69 -3.33
CA PHE A 69 0.02 -6.06 -2.47
C PHE A 69 0.33 -5.88 -0.98
N PRO A 70 1.48 -6.37 -0.46
CA PRO A 70 1.89 -6.09 0.90
C PRO A 70 1.87 -4.60 1.25
N ASN A 71 2.44 -3.74 0.40
CA ASN A 71 2.57 -2.32 0.72
C ASN A 71 1.27 -1.53 0.56
N HIS A 72 0.41 -1.84 -0.42
CA HIS A 72 -0.91 -1.22 -0.48
C HIS A 72 -1.77 -1.60 0.73
N TYR A 73 -1.64 -2.84 1.23
CA TYR A 73 -2.37 -3.24 2.42
C TYR A 73 -1.75 -2.65 3.70
N THR A 74 -0.42 -2.45 3.74
CA THR A 74 0.24 -1.63 4.78
C THR A 74 -0.26 -0.18 4.78
N LEU A 75 -0.33 0.48 3.62
CA LEU A 75 -0.86 1.83 3.50
C LEU A 75 -2.31 1.94 3.99
N ALA A 76 -3.09 0.87 3.81
CA ALA A 76 -4.50 0.82 4.22
C ALA A 76 -4.69 0.48 5.70
N THR A 77 -3.79 -0.26 6.35
CA THR A 77 -3.95 -0.75 7.73
C THR A 77 -2.97 -0.14 8.74
N GLY A 78 -1.87 0.44 8.25
CA GLY A 78 -0.75 0.84 9.10
C GLY A 78 0.04 -0.33 9.70
N LEU A 79 -0.33 -1.56 9.37
CA LEU A 79 0.38 -2.77 9.82
C LEU A 79 1.46 -3.18 8.82
N ARG A 80 2.51 -3.83 9.31
CA ARG A 80 3.52 -4.46 8.47
C ARG A 80 3.02 -5.80 7.92
N PRO A 81 3.59 -6.32 6.83
CA PRO A 81 3.20 -7.60 6.23
C PRO A 81 3.13 -8.78 7.21
N GLU A 82 4.07 -8.87 8.15
CA GLU A 82 4.07 -9.93 9.18
C GLU A 82 2.92 -9.82 10.19
N HIS A 83 2.21 -8.68 10.26
CA HIS A 83 1.07 -8.45 11.13
C HIS A 83 -0.27 -8.44 10.39
N HIS A 84 -0.29 -7.99 9.13
CA HIS A 84 -1.54 -7.97 8.36
C HIS A 84 -1.76 -9.20 7.48
N GLY A 85 -0.81 -10.14 7.41
CA GLY A 85 -0.96 -11.45 6.78
C GLY A 85 -0.67 -11.51 5.27
N ILE A 86 -0.68 -10.41 4.56
CA ILE A 86 -0.31 -10.35 3.13
C ILE A 86 1.22 -10.21 3.04
N ILE A 87 1.93 -11.30 3.24
CA ILE A 87 3.38 -11.31 3.37
C ILE A 87 4.14 -11.18 2.03
N ALA A 88 3.48 -11.49 0.91
CA ALA A 88 4.03 -11.38 -0.43
C ALA A 88 2.91 -11.33 -1.47
N ASN A 89 3.23 -11.08 -2.75
CA ASN A 89 2.29 -11.21 -3.85
C ASN A 89 1.89 -12.68 -4.13
N SER A 90 2.70 -13.63 -3.67
CA SER A 90 2.42 -15.08 -3.68
C SER A 90 3.14 -15.76 -2.52
N PHE A 91 2.44 -16.61 -1.79
CA PHE A 91 2.99 -17.40 -0.68
C PHE A 91 2.13 -18.64 -0.41
N LEU A 92 2.70 -19.61 0.34
CA LEU A 92 2.00 -20.80 0.76
C LEU A 92 1.35 -20.56 2.14
N ASP A 93 0.06 -20.80 2.24
CA ASP A 93 -0.63 -20.87 3.54
C ASP A 93 -0.33 -22.21 4.20
N ARG A 94 0.39 -22.18 5.31
CA ARG A 94 0.80 -23.41 6.02
C ARG A 94 -0.35 -24.15 6.67
N ALA A 95 -1.42 -23.46 7.03
CA ALA A 95 -2.56 -24.05 7.71
C ALA A 95 -3.39 -24.92 6.76
N THR A 96 -3.54 -24.49 5.51
CA THR A 96 -4.41 -25.16 4.54
C THR A 96 -3.66 -25.81 3.38
N GLY A 97 -2.37 -25.47 3.19
CA GLY A 97 -1.59 -25.83 2.01
C GLY A 97 -2.00 -25.06 0.75
N ALA A 98 -2.91 -24.10 0.85
CA ALA A 98 -3.34 -23.29 -0.27
C ALA A 98 -2.26 -22.26 -0.64
N LYS A 99 -2.16 -21.97 -1.94
CA LYS A 99 -1.27 -20.90 -2.43
C LYS A 99 -2.06 -19.61 -2.58
N PHE A 100 -1.74 -18.61 -1.76
CA PHE A 100 -2.15 -17.24 -2.02
C PHE A 100 -1.42 -16.71 -3.26
N SER A 101 -2.15 -16.05 -4.15
CA SER A 101 -1.55 -15.39 -5.32
C SER A 101 -2.50 -14.32 -5.85
N LEU A 102 -1.94 -13.18 -6.29
CA LEU A 102 -2.70 -12.11 -6.96
C LEU A 102 -3.43 -12.60 -8.21
N GLY A 103 -2.86 -13.59 -8.92
CA GLY A 103 -3.44 -14.21 -10.10
C GLY A 103 -4.54 -15.23 -9.81
N ASN A 104 -4.76 -15.59 -8.54
CA ASN A 104 -5.79 -16.54 -8.14
C ASN A 104 -6.96 -15.84 -7.43
N PRO A 105 -8.10 -15.60 -8.12
CA PRO A 105 -9.23 -14.89 -7.53
C PRO A 105 -9.78 -15.52 -6.26
N LYS A 106 -9.70 -16.85 -6.10
CA LYS A 106 -10.22 -17.56 -4.93
C LYS A 106 -9.44 -17.19 -3.67
N THR A 107 -8.10 -17.27 -3.72
CA THR A 107 -7.26 -16.95 -2.55
C THR A 107 -7.10 -15.44 -2.36
N LYS A 108 -7.01 -14.67 -3.46
CA LYS A 108 -6.97 -13.19 -3.38
C LYS A 108 -8.20 -12.62 -2.68
N SER A 109 -9.38 -13.20 -2.89
CA SER A 109 -10.65 -12.70 -2.30
C SER A 109 -11.04 -13.41 -1.00
N ASP A 110 -10.20 -14.29 -0.46
CA ASP A 110 -10.46 -14.96 0.81
C ASP A 110 -10.09 -14.06 1.99
N PRO A 111 -11.06 -13.63 2.83
CA PRO A 111 -10.81 -12.70 3.93
C PRO A 111 -9.91 -13.28 5.03
N SER A 112 -9.71 -14.60 5.08
CA SER A 112 -8.85 -15.24 6.09
C SER A 112 -7.37 -14.83 6.00
N PHE A 113 -6.93 -14.36 4.81
CA PHE A 113 -5.57 -13.85 4.62
C PHE A 113 -5.36 -12.41 5.08
N TYR A 114 -6.44 -11.64 5.32
CA TYR A 114 -6.38 -10.20 5.55
C TYR A 114 -6.62 -9.88 7.02
N HIS A 115 -5.55 -9.61 7.75
CA HIS A 115 -5.63 -9.22 9.15
C HIS A 115 -5.60 -7.69 9.31
N GLY A 116 -6.01 -7.22 10.49
CA GLY A 116 -6.09 -5.79 10.79
C GLY A 116 -7.37 -5.13 10.27
N GLU A 117 -7.45 -3.84 10.46
CA GLU A 117 -8.61 -3.04 10.09
C GLU A 117 -8.20 -1.95 9.08
N PRO A 118 -8.55 -2.09 7.79
CA PRO A 118 -8.17 -1.11 6.80
C PRO A 118 -8.95 0.20 6.92
N LEU A 119 -8.40 1.30 6.40
CA LEU A 119 -8.91 2.67 6.46
C LEU A 119 -10.41 2.77 6.18
N TRP A 120 -10.92 2.05 5.18
CA TRP A 120 -12.34 2.08 4.84
C TRP A 120 -13.23 1.50 5.94
N LEU A 121 -12.78 0.46 6.64
CA LEU A 121 -13.52 -0.11 7.76
C LEU A 121 -13.39 0.76 9.02
N THR A 122 -12.19 1.28 9.30
CA THR A 122 -11.97 2.21 10.41
C THR A 122 -12.84 3.46 10.28
N ALA A 123 -12.95 4.00 9.05
CA ALA A 123 -13.82 5.13 8.75
C ALA A 123 -15.30 4.78 8.93
N GLN A 124 -15.76 3.70 8.33
CA GLN A 124 -17.17 3.25 8.42
C GLN A 124 -17.59 2.94 9.86
N ARG A 125 -16.71 2.30 10.65
CA ARG A 125 -16.99 2.01 12.06
C ARG A 125 -17.25 3.28 12.88
N GLN A 126 -16.68 4.40 12.44
CA GLN A 126 -16.84 5.70 13.08
C GLN A 126 -17.84 6.61 12.34
N GLY A 127 -18.70 6.02 11.52
CA GLY A 127 -19.82 6.72 10.88
C GLY A 127 -19.45 7.54 9.64
N LEU A 128 -18.26 7.33 9.07
CA LEU A 128 -17.82 7.97 7.84
C LEU A 128 -18.21 7.13 6.62
N ARG A 129 -18.39 7.79 5.49
CA ARG A 129 -18.64 7.16 4.19
C ARG A 129 -17.36 7.00 3.40
N THR A 130 -17.25 5.90 2.65
CA THR A 130 -16.03 5.53 1.93
C THR A 130 -16.31 5.18 0.47
N ALA A 131 -15.39 5.57 -0.41
CA ALA A 131 -15.37 5.14 -1.80
C ALA A 131 -13.95 4.70 -2.17
N VAL A 132 -13.81 3.49 -2.68
CA VAL A 132 -12.50 2.90 -2.97
C VAL A 132 -12.48 2.33 -4.39
N PHE A 133 -11.51 2.79 -5.19
CA PHE A 133 -11.35 2.41 -6.58
C PHE A 133 -10.10 1.58 -6.75
N TYR A 134 -10.28 0.27 -7.03
CA TYR A 134 -9.23 -0.69 -7.37
C TYR A 134 -8.11 -0.90 -6.33
N TRP A 135 -8.26 -0.36 -5.12
CA TRP A 135 -7.23 -0.51 -4.09
C TRP A 135 -7.11 -1.99 -3.64
N PRO A 136 -5.88 -2.55 -3.59
CA PRO A 136 -5.65 -3.93 -3.17
C PRO A 136 -6.33 -4.28 -1.84
N GLY A 137 -7.15 -5.33 -1.84
CA GLY A 137 -7.92 -5.79 -0.68
C GLY A 137 -9.28 -5.12 -0.46
N SER A 138 -9.63 -4.05 -1.22
CA SER A 138 -10.92 -3.37 -1.05
C SER A 138 -12.13 -4.15 -1.59
N ASP A 139 -11.89 -5.11 -2.47
CA ASP A 139 -12.87 -6.05 -3.00
C ASP A 139 -13.15 -7.23 -2.05
N VAL A 140 -12.34 -7.38 -1.00
CA VAL A 140 -12.49 -8.45 0.00
C VAL A 140 -13.47 -8.03 1.11
N ALA A 141 -14.35 -8.94 1.51
CA ALA A 141 -15.27 -8.71 2.62
C ALA A 141 -14.60 -8.93 3.97
N ILE A 142 -13.62 -8.07 4.30
CA ILE A 142 -12.86 -8.13 5.55
C ILE A 142 -13.80 -7.89 6.72
N SER A 143 -13.83 -8.81 7.70
CA SER A 143 -14.81 -8.80 8.78
C SER A 143 -16.27 -8.69 8.28
N GLY A 144 -16.56 -9.27 7.12
CA GLY A 144 -17.87 -9.28 6.48
C GLY A 144 -18.29 -7.95 5.84
N LYS A 145 -17.38 -6.99 5.69
CA LYS A 145 -17.69 -5.64 5.16
C LYS A 145 -16.71 -5.24 4.04
N ARG A 146 -17.22 -4.43 3.13
CA ARG A 146 -16.49 -3.71 2.07
C ARG A 146 -16.70 -2.21 2.20
N PRO A 147 -15.96 -1.37 1.46
CA PRO A 147 -16.28 0.06 1.35
C PRO A 147 -17.73 0.29 0.88
N ASP A 148 -18.34 1.45 1.17
CA ASP A 148 -19.70 1.77 0.73
C ASP A 148 -19.82 1.82 -0.81
N VAL A 149 -18.73 2.26 -1.46
CA VAL A 149 -18.53 2.18 -2.90
C VAL A 149 -17.17 1.55 -3.14
N TRP A 150 -17.13 0.54 -3.99
CA TRP A 150 -15.87 -0.13 -4.33
C TRP A 150 -15.90 -0.63 -5.78
N HIS A 151 -14.72 -0.76 -6.38
CA HIS A 151 -14.52 -1.34 -7.70
C HIS A 151 -13.39 -2.35 -7.61
N ASP A 152 -13.68 -3.59 -8.03
CA ASP A 152 -12.72 -4.69 -8.05
C ASP A 152 -11.77 -4.58 -9.25
N TYR A 153 -10.47 -4.70 -9.00
CA TYR A 153 -9.47 -4.77 -10.06
C TYR A 153 -9.63 -6.02 -10.97
N GLY A 154 -10.32 -7.05 -10.50
CA GLY A 154 -10.66 -8.23 -11.30
C GLY A 154 -11.75 -7.98 -12.36
N GLU A 155 -12.60 -6.96 -12.19
CA GLU A 155 -13.65 -6.62 -13.14
C GLU A 155 -13.09 -5.98 -14.41
N LYS A 156 -13.55 -6.44 -15.57
CA LYS A 156 -13.13 -5.93 -16.88
C LYS A 156 -14.35 -5.41 -17.68
N PRO A 157 -14.24 -4.33 -18.47
CA PRO A 157 -13.02 -3.50 -18.63
C PRO A 157 -12.80 -2.59 -17.43
N HIS A 158 -11.54 -2.33 -17.07
CA HIS A 158 -11.20 -1.32 -16.07
C HIS A 158 -11.62 0.07 -16.53
N MET A 159 -12.00 0.93 -15.58
CA MET A 159 -12.06 2.36 -15.83
C MET A 159 -10.68 2.86 -16.27
N THR A 160 -10.65 3.70 -17.31
CA THR A 160 -9.45 4.45 -17.63
C THR A 160 -9.06 5.38 -16.47
N PHE A 161 -7.83 5.84 -16.44
CA PHE A 161 -7.36 6.79 -15.42
C PHE A 161 -8.22 8.07 -15.40
N ALA A 162 -8.60 8.58 -16.58
CA ALA A 162 -9.50 9.71 -16.69
C ALA A 162 -10.87 9.41 -16.06
N GLN A 163 -11.45 8.24 -16.32
CA GLN A 163 -12.73 7.83 -15.73
C GLN A 163 -12.66 7.65 -14.21
N ARG A 164 -11.52 7.14 -13.67
CA ARG A 164 -11.31 7.09 -12.21
C ARG A 164 -11.27 8.50 -11.62
N ALA A 165 -10.54 9.43 -12.23
CA ALA A 165 -10.50 10.83 -11.83
C ALA A 165 -11.88 11.50 -11.94
N ASP A 166 -12.66 11.22 -13.02
CA ASP A 166 -14.03 11.69 -13.19
C ASP A 166 -14.93 11.20 -12.06
N SER A 167 -14.78 9.92 -11.67
CA SER A 167 -15.54 9.32 -10.59
C SER A 167 -15.24 9.97 -9.24
N ILE A 168 -13.96 10.26 -8.94
CA ILE A 168 -13.56 10.98 -7.72
C ILE A 168 -14.30 12.34 -7.65
N VAL A 169 -14.24 13.13 -8.70
CA VAL A 169 -14.90 14.45 -8.75
C VAL A 169 -16.43 14.32 -8.63
N ALA A 170 -17.02 13.33 -9.32
CA ALA A 170 -18.46 13.08 -9.25
C ALA A 170 -18.93 12.69 -7.84
N TYR A 171 -18.14 11.89 -7.12
CA TYR A 171 -18.45 11.52 -5.73
C TYR A 171 -18.27 12.70 -4.77
N LEU A 172 -17.28 13.54 -4.95
CA LEU A 172 -17.10 14.77 -4.16
C LEU A 172 -18.29 15.72 -4.30
N GLY A 173 -18.93 15.80 -5.48
CA GLY A 173 -20.09 16.65 -5.76
C GLY A 173 -21.43 16.12 -5.23
N LYS A 174 -21.51 14.90 -4.66
CA LYS A 174 -22.76 14.34 -4.16
C LYS A 174 -23.19 14.99 -2.85
N LYS A 175 -24.51 15.09 -2.61
CA LYS A 175 -25.08 15.55 -1.34
C LYS A 175 -24.60 14.73 -0.14
N ALA A 176 -24.38 13.43 -0.35
CA ALA A 176 -23.80 12.51 0.61
C ALA A 176 -22.43 12.03 0.09
N ALA A 177 -21.51 13.00 -0.07
CA ALA A 177 -20.16 12.71 -0.50
C ALA A 177 -19.44 11.76 0.49
N PRO A 178 -18.53 10.87 0.01
CA PRO A 178 -17.65 10.12 0.89
C PRO A 178 -16.72 11.06 1.67
N ASP A 179 -16.43 10.69 2.91
CA ASP A 179 -15.44 11.38 3.75
C ASP A 179 -14.01 10.91 3.39
N LEU A 180 -13.90 9.64 2.95
CA LEU A 180 -12.67 9.03 2.45
C LEU A 180 -12.88 8.54 1.03
N ILE A 181 -12.01 8.95 0.12
CA ILE A 181 -11.89 8.39 -1.23
C ILE A 181 -10.48 7.84 -1.39
N MET A 182 -10.37 6.56 -1.80
CA MET A 182 -9.10 5.94 -2.11
C MET A 182 -9.09 5.50 -3.58
N ALA A 183 -7.99 5.73 -4.29
CA ALA A 183 -7.86 5.34 -5.69
C ALA A 183 -6.45 4.82 -5.98
N TYR A 184 -6.40 3.68 -6.65
CA TYR A 184 -5.19 3.05 -7.13
C TYR A 184 -5.05 3.23 -8.65
N PHE A 185 -3.82 3.43 -9.10
CA PHE A 185 -3.43 3.53 -10.51
C PHE A 185 -2.18 2.70 -10.72
N GLU A 186 -2.19 1.86 -11.74
CA GLU A 186 -1.16 0.87 -12.04
C GLU A 186 0.11 1.41 -12.71
N GLU A 187 0.16 2.70 -13.04
CA GLU A 187 1.34 3.36 -13.57
C GLU A 187 2.01 4.24 -12.49
N PRO A 188 3.34 4.37 -12.56
CA PRO A 188 4.28 3.97 -13.62
C PRO A 188 4.87 2.55 -13.48
N ASP A 189 4.36 1.69 -12.59
CA ASP A 189 4.89 0.33 -12.37
C ASP A 189 4.86 -0.53 -13.65
N ALA A 190 3.74 -0.55 -14.36
CA ALA A 190 3.60 -1.34 -15.58
C ALA A 190 4.63 -0.94 -16.66
N SER A 191 4.84 0.36 -16.85
CA SER A 191 5.88 0.88 -17.74
C SER A 191 7.29 0.60 -17.20
N GLY A 192 7.49 0.72 -15.88
CA GLY A 192 8.73 0.41 -15.19
C GLY A 192 9.16 -1.03 -15.40
N HIS A 193 8.26 -1.98 -15.19
CA HIS A 193 8.50 -3.41 -15.44
C HIS A 193 8.86 -3.69 -16.90
N SER A 194 8.11 -3.10 -17.83
CA SER A 194 8.25 -3.40 -19.25
C SER A 194 9.49 -2.80 -19.88
N PHE A 195 9.92 -1.62 -19.45
CA PHE A 195 10.95 -0.82 -20.13
C PHE A 195 12.10 -0.40 -19.21
N GLY A 196 11.95 -0.56 -17.90
CA GLY A 196 12.91 -0.11 -16.89
C GLY A 196 12.61 1.29 -16.35
N PRO A 197 13.12 1.60 -15.13
CA PRO A 197 12.75 2.83 -14.41
C PRO A 197 13.19 4.14 -15.09
N GLN A 198 14.23 4.09 -15.94
CA GLN A 198 14.79 5.26 -16.61
C GLN A 198 14.43 5.34 -18.10
N ALA A 199 13.54 4.46 -18.58
CA ALA A 199 13.12 4.46 -19.99
C ALA A 199 12.23 5.64 -20.30
N LYS A 200 12.22 6.03 -21.60
CA LYS A 200 11.33 7.11 -22.09
C LYS A 200 9.85 6.79 -21.92
N GLU A 201 9.48 5.52 -21.95
CA GLU A 201 8.13 5.02 -21.73
C GLU A 201 7.70 5.28 -20.28
N THR A 202 8.55 4.91 -19.32
CA THR A 202 8.34 5.15 -17.89
C THR A 202 8.28 6.65 -17.57
N ARG A 203 9.18 7.44 -18.18
CA ARG A 203 9.11 8.91 -18.10
C ARG A 203 7.73 9.42 -18.52
N ARG A 204 7.23 8.99 -19.70
CA ARG A 204 5.91 9.40 -20.21
C ARG A 204 4.77 9.01 -19.26
N ALA A 205 4.86 7.82 -18.64
CA ALA A 205 3.88 7.37 -17.65
C ALA A 205 3.89 8.28 -16.41
N VAL A 206 5.07 8.64 -15.90
CA VAL A 206 5.23 9.57 -14.77
C VAL A 206 4.64 10.94 -15.08
N GLU A 207 5.00 11.53 -16.25
CA GLU A 207 4.49 12.83 -16.69
C GLU A 207 2.95 12.80 -16.94
N ALA A 208 2.43 11.65 -17.40
CA ALA A 208 0.99 11.48 -17.61
C ALA A 208 0.20 11.41 -16.29
N VAL A 209 0.71 10.73 -15.27
CA VAL A 209 0.03 10.69 -13.96
C VAL A 209 0.12 12.02 -13.23
N ASP A 210 1.20 12.79 -13.38
CA ASP A 210 1.28 14.17 -12.91
C ASP A 210 0.21 15.06 -13.55
N SER A 211 0.07 14.97 -14.87
CA SER A 211 -0.96 15.69 -15.63
C SER A 211 -2.38 15.28 -15.22
N LEU A 212 -2.59 14.00 -14.92
CA LEU A 212 -3.86 13.49 -14.39
C LEU A 212 -4.20 14.13 -13.04
N LEU A 213 -3.23 14.19 -12.11
CA LEU A 213 -3.39 14.85 -10.82
C LEU A 213 -3.69 16.34 -10.98
N ALA A 214 -2.99 17.04 -11.86
CA ALA A 214 -3.24 18.44 -12.17
C ALA A 214 -4.68 18.67 -12.64
N SER A 215 -5.15 17.82 -13.57
CA SER A 215 -6.52 17.85 -14.06
C SER A 215 -7.55 17.56 -12.97
N LEU A 216 -7.29 16.53 -12.14
CA LEU A 216 -8.15 16.18 -10.99
C LEU A 216 -8.28 17.37 -10.05
N TRP A 217 -7.16 17.96 -9.62
CA TRP A 217 -7.15 19.07 -8.69
C TRP A 217 -7.84 20.32 -9.25
N ALA A 218 -7.56 20.67 -10.49
CA ALA A 218 -8.22 21.81 -11.15
C ALA A 218 -9.75 21.65 -11.22
N ARG A 219 -10.25 20.42 -11.32
CA ARG A 219 -11.71 20.14 -11.27
C ARG A 219 -12.26 20.23 -9.85
N ILE A 220 -11.51 19.79 -8.86
CA ILE A 220 -11.85 19.96 -7.44
C ILE A 220 -11.94 21.45 -7.08
N GLU A 221 -10.97 22.27 -7.54
CA GLU A 221 -10.98 23.72 -7.33
C GLU A 221 -12.18 24.39 -8.03
N ARG A 222 -12.45 24.05 -9.31
CA ARG A 222 -13.60 24.57 -10.07
C ARG A 222 -14.95 24.21 -9.43
N ALA A 223 -15.03 23.07 -8.75
CA ALA A 223 -16.21 22.67 -7.98
C ALA A 223 -16.33 23.40 -6.62
N GLY A 224 -15.42 24.33 -6.28
CA GLY A 224 -15.39 25.04 -5.02
C GLY A 224 -14.98 24.17 -3.83
N MET A 225 -14.31 23.04 -4.07
CA MET A 225 -13.94 22.06 -3.05
C MET A 225 -12.46 22.15 -2.62
N GLY A 226 -11.62 22.99 -3.24
CA GLY A 226 -10.19 23.08 -2.94
C GLY A 226 -9.86 23.32 -1.46
N GLY A 227 -10.66 24.14 -0.75
CA GLY A 227 -10.53 24.37 0.71
C GLY A 227 -11.18 23.28 1.60
N LYS A 228 -11.68 22.17 1.01
CA LYS A 228 -12.38 21.08 1.71
C LYS A 228 -11.81 19.70 1.45
N VAL A 229 -10.78 19.61 0.63
CA VAL A 229 -10.16 18.33 0.26
C VAL A 229 -8.70 18.32 0.71
N ASN A 230 -8.34 17.28 1.46
CA ASN A 230 -6.95 16.90 1.68
C ASN A 230 -6.60 15.85 0.62
N LEU A 231 -5.69 16.17 -0.29
CA LEU A 231 -5.16 15.25 -1.30
C LEU A 231 -3.84 14.68 -0.79
N VAL A 232 -3.78 13.36 -0.65
CA VAL A 232 -2.58 12.60 -0.28
C VAL A 232 -2.21 11.70 -1.44
N VAL A 233 -1.00 11.84 -1.93
CA VAL A 233 -0.43 11.04 -3.04
C VAL A 233 0.70 10.20 -2.49
N VAL A 234 0.61 8.90 -2.72
CA VAL A 234 1.58 7.89 -2.25
C VAL A 234 1.95 6.94 -3.38
N SER A 235 2.98 6.15 -3.15
CA SER A 235 3.22 4.90 -3.84
C SER A 235 3.59 3.82 -2.82
N ASP A 236 3.48 2.60 -3.23
CA ASP A 236 3.73 1.40 -2.42
C ASP A 236 5.22 1.02 -2.39
N HIS A 237 5.95 1.26 -3.49
CA HIS A 237 7.38 1.00 -3.66
C HIS A 237 7.95 1.80 -4.82
N GLY A 238 9.25 1.70 -5.01
CA GLY A 238 9.94 2.18 -6.18
C GLY A 238 10.21 1.08 -7.21
N MET A 239 11.29 1.23 -8.00
CA MET A 239 11.62 0.34 -9.11
C MET A 239 13.12 0.42 -9.39
N THR A 240 13.81 -0.72 -9.58
CA THR A 240 15.21 -0.74 -10.02
C THR A 240 15.37 -1.51 -11.32
N TRP A 241 16.48 -1.28 -12.01
CA TRP A 241 16.79 -1.95 -13.26
C TRP A 241 17.27 -3.39 -13.05
N PHE A 242 16.79 -4.29 -13.86
CA PHE A 242 17.21 -5.68 -13.94
C PHE A 242 17.61 -6.07 -15.37
N THR A 243 18.63 -6.93 -15.49
CA THR A 243 19.02 -7.55 -16.75
C THR A 243 19.23 -9.06 -16.54
N PRO A 244 18.90 -9.92 -17.52
CA PRO A 244 18.98 -11.38 -17.39
C PRO A 244 20.34 -11.94 -16.97
N SER A 245 21.44 -11.21 -17.24
CA SER A 245 22.79 -11.59 -16.78
C SER A 245 22.96 -11.55 -15.25
N ARG A 246 22.06 -10.89 -14.52
CA ARG A 246 22.04 -10.81 -13.05
C ARG A 246 21.08 -11.81 -12.40
N LYS A 247 20.74 -12.87 -13.13
CA LYS A 247 19.94 -13.97 -12.59
C LYS A 247 20.81 -14.99 -11.86
N ILE A 248 20.43 -15.32 -10.63
CA ILE A 248 21.01 -16.40 -9.82
C ILE A 248 19.99 -17.53 -9.82
N LYS A 249 20.40 -18.70 -10.32
CA LYS A 249 19.48 -19.83 -10.44
C LYS A 249 19.48 -20.68 -9.17
N PRO A 250 18.32 -20.89 -8.52
CA PRO A 250 18.18 -21.82 -7.40
C PRO A 250 18.75 -23.21 -7.71
N SER A 251 18.49 -23.77 -8.90
CA SER A 251 18.93 -25.09 -9.34
C SER A 251 20.44 -25.29 -9.38
N ASP A 252 21.23 -24.19 -9.46
CA ASP A 252 22.69 -24.28 -9.43
C ASP A 252 23.24 -24.54 -8.00
N TYR A 253 22.44 -24.28 -6.96
CA TYR A 253 22.88 -24.32 -5.57
C TYR A 253 22.04 -25.23 -4.68
N LEU A 254 20.73 -25.37 -4.95
CA LEU A 254 19.79 -26.07 -4.10
C LEU A 254 19.41 -27.43 -4.68
N ARG A 255 19.39 -28.45 -3.83
CA ARG A 255 18.87 -29.77 -4.18
C ARG A 255 17.37 -29.83 -3.89
N LYS A 256 16.63 -30.55 -4.75
CA LYS A 256 15.16 -30.62 -4.69
C LYS A 256 14.65 -31.22 -3.39
N GLU A 257 15.41 -32.13 -2.77
CA GLU A 257 15.09 -32.77 -1.50
C GLU A 257 15.26 -31.86 -0.26
N TRP A 258 15.78 -30.64 -0.43
CA TRP A 258 16.00 -29.71 0.69
C TRP A 258 14.83 -28.79 0.96
N TYR A 259 13.80 -28.78 0.12
CA TYR A 259 12.65 -27.90 0.29
C TYR A 259 11.38 -28.50 -0.32
N ASP A 260 10.24 -28.11 0.25
CA ASP A 260 8.93 -28.49 -0.27
C ASP A 260 8.47 -27.51 -1.36
N ALA A 261 8.72 -26.20 -1.15
CA ALA A 261 8.35 -25.15 -2.10
C ALA A 261 9.33 -23.97 -2.07
N LEU A 262 9.43 -23.29 -3.23
CA LEU A 262 10.03 -21.96 -3.40
C LEU A 262 8.92 -21.02 -3.85
N GLU A 263 8.67 -19.96 -3.09
CA GLU A 263 7.65 -18.96 -3.41
C GLU A 263 8.24 -17.56 -3.54
N GLY A 264 8.01 -16.98 -4.71
CA GLY A 264 8.62 -15.70 -5.08
C GLY A 264 10.04 -15.86 -5.65
N ASN A 265 10.53 -14.76 -6.19
CA ASN A 265 11.87 -14.65 -6.75
C ASN A 265 12.64 -13.46 -6.17
N LEU A 266 11.92 -12.57 -5.48
CA LEU A 266 12.45 -11.33 -4.90
C LEU A 266 11.46 -10.75 -3.87
N PRO A 267 11.64 -11.05 -2.59
CA PRO A 267 12.44 -12.14 -2.04
C PRO A 267 11.84 -13.52 -2.36
N CYS A 268 12.61 -14.59 -2.10
CA CYS A 268 12.11 -15.95 -2.18
C CYS A 268 11.90 -16.51 -0.76
N ASN A 269 10.68 -16.95 -0.48
CA ASN A 269 10.34 -17.73 0.70
C ASN A 269 10.56 -19.22 0.39
N VAL A 270 11.46 -19.86 1.12
CA VAL A 270 11.76 -21.29 0.99
C VAL A 270 11.07 -22.04 2.12
N TYR A 271 10.20 -22.97 1.77
CA TYR A 271 9.49 -23.82 2.73
C TYR A 271 10.27 -25.12 2.90
N ALA A 272 10.90 -25.27 4.06
CA ALA A 272 11.82 -26.33 4.42
C ALA A 272 11.60 -26.67 5.91
N PRO A 273 10.65 -27.57 6.25
CA PRO A 273 10.20 -27.75 7.62
C PRO A 273 11.27 -28.34 8.54
N GLU A 274 12.18 -29.13 7.99
CA GLU A 274 13.21 -29.81 8.75
C GLU A 274 14.45 -28.93 8.99
N ARG A 275 14.98 -28.92 10.19
CA ARG A 275 16.15 -28.12 10.53
C ARG A 275 17.36 -28.37 9.64
N TRP A 276 17.62 -29.64 9.32
CA TRP A 276 18.75 -29.99 8.46
C TRP A 276 18.59 -29.47 7.03
N GLN A 277 17.35 -29.37 6.53
CA GLN A 277 17.04 -28.75 5.23
C GLN A 277 17.42 -27.27 5.26
N GLN A 278 16.94 -26.52 6.27
CA GLN A 278 17.24 -25.10 6.45
C GLN A 278 18.75 -24.83 6.53
N ASP A 279 19.45 -25.64 7.34
CA ASP A 279 20.90 -25.51 7.51
C ASP A 279 21.66 -25.84 6.21
N SER A 280 21.19 -26.82 5.43
CA SER A 280 21.75 -27.17 4.12
C SER A 280 21.58 -26.03 3.11
N ILE A 281 20.38 -25.43 3.06
CA ILE A 281 20.06 -24.30 2.17
C ILE A 281 20.93 -23.08 2.52
N VAL A 282 20.92 -22.67 3.80
CA VAL A 282 21.70 -21.50 4.24
C VAL A 282 23.20 -21.72 3.98
N LYS A 283 23.72 -22.93 4.24
CA LYS A 283 25.11 -23.29 3.98
C LYS A 283 25.43 -23.25 2.47
N ALA A 284 24.56 -23.78 1.62
CA ALA A 284 24.78 -23.80 0.17
C ALA A 284 24.76 -22.40 -0.45
N LEU A 285 23.94 -21.50 0.11
CA LEU A 285 23.85 -20.13 -0.36
C LEU A 285 24.87 -19.19 0.32
N ALA A 286 25.55 -19.64 1.37
CA ALA A 286 26.59 -18.87 2.03
C ALA A 286 27.75 -18.60 1.06
N GLY A 287 28.07 -17.32 0.83
CA GLY A 287 29.13 -16.92 -0.08
C GLY A 287 28.73 -16.87 -1.56
N VAL A 288 27.49 -17.18 -1.93
CA VAL A 288 26.99 -16.89 -3.28
C VAL A 288 26.96 -15.35 -3.45
N PRO A 289 27.67 -14.81 -4.45
CA PRO A 289 27.70 -13.37 -4.67
C PRO A 289 26.28 -12.80 -4.89
N HIS A 290 26.05 -11.60 -4.35
CA HIS A 290 24.78 -10.87 -4.52
C HIS A 290 23.55 -11.59 -3.97
N LEU A 291 23.73 -12.44 -2.95
CA LEU A 291 22.65 -13.19 -2.33
C LEU A 291 22.84 -13.26 -0.81
N ARG A 292 21.75 -13.08 -0.09
CA ARG A 292 21.70 -13.28 1.36
C ARG A 292 20.61 -14.30 1.67
N ALA A 293 20.88 -15.20 2.58
CA ALA A 293 19.93 -16.21 3.01
C ALA A 293 19.95 -16.36 4.54
N TRP A 294 18.78 -16.41 5.14
CA TRP A 294 18.61 -16.57 6.57
C TRP A 294 17.52 -17.57 6.87
N ARG A 295 17.70 -18.35 7.92
CA ARG A 295 16.55 -19.03 8.53
C ARG A 295 15.58 -17.96 9.07
N LYS A 296 14.31 -18.27 9.13
CA LYS A 296 13.27 -17.36 9.60
C LYS A 296 13.63 -16.64 10.91
N ALA A 297 14.15 -17.38 11.89
CA ALA A 297 14.55 -16.82 13.19
C ALA A 297 15.76 -15.88 13.13
N ASP A 298 16.57 -15.98 12.08
CA ASP A 298 17.81 -15.22 11.88
C ASP A 298 17.64 -14.04 10.90
N ILE A 299 16.43 -13.84 10.35
CA ILE A 299 16.13 -12.68 9.48
C ILE A 299 16.43 -11.39 10.27
N PRO A 300 17.15 -10.40 9.67
CA PRO A 300 17.43 -9.16 10.34
C PRO A 300 16.18 -8.45 10.86
N ARG A 301 16.18 -8.07 12.13
CA ARG A 301 14.99 -7.51 12.81
C ARG A 301 14.45 -6.25 12.15
N TYR A 302 15.31 -5.43 11.51
CA TYR A 302 14.88 -4.21 10.83
C TYR A 302 13.98 -4.48 9.62
N LEU A 303 13.99 -5.69 9.07
CA LEU A 303 13.08 -6.09 7.99
C LEU A 303 11.66 -6.35 8.50
N HIS A 304 11.46 -6.58 9.79
CA HIS A 304 10.14 -6.90 10.35
C HIS A 304 9.43 -7.99 9.55
N TYR A 305 10.10 -9.16 9.44
CA TYR A 305 9.61 -10.26 8.59
C TYR A 305 9.89 -11.61 9.24
N GLN A 306 9.35 -11.80 10.47
CA GLN A 306 9.56 -13.02 11.25
C GLN A 306 8.26 -13.55 11.89
N ALA A 307 7.27 -12.68 12.17
CA ALA A 307 6.16 -13.01 13.05
C ALA A 307 5.07 -13.85 12.37
N ASP A 308 4.78 -13.64 11.08
CA ASP A 308 3.71 -14.37 10.39
C ASP A 308 4.06 -15.84 10.15
N ALA A 309 3.09 -16.74 10.37
CA ALA A 309 3.26 -18.19 10.23
C ALA A 309 3.63 -18.60 8.79
N ASN A 310 3.11 -17.91 7.79
CA ASN A 310 3.25 -18.22 6.39
C ASN A 310 4.60 -17.79 5.78
N ILE A 311 5.41 -17.01 6.50
CA ILE A 311 6.78 -16.71 6.10
C ILE A 311 7.59 -18.02 5.99
N GLY A 312 8.36 -18.17 4.89
CA GLY A 312 9.19 -19.33 4.64
C GLY A 312 10.19 -19.63 5.76
N ASP A 313 10.60 -20.88 5.89
CA ASP A 313 11.58 -21.33 6.90
C ASP A 313 12.96 -20.74 6.65
N VAL A 314 13.25 -20.47 5.38
CA VAL A 314 14.42 -19.70 4.94
C VAL A 314 13.96 -18.58 4.02
N LEU A 315 14.46 -17.38 4.26
CA LEU A 315 14.32 -16.23 3.39
C LEU A 315 15.58 -16.09 2.54
N VAL A 316 15.40 -15.96 1.24
CA VAL A 316 16.49 -15.66 0.29
C VAL A 316 16.23 -14.29 -0.32
N LEU A 317 17.18 -13.39 -0.15
CA LEU A 317 17.09 -12.01 -0.62
C LEU A 317 18.29 -11.68 -1.52
N PRO A 318 18.07 -11.54 -2.83
CA PRO A 318 19.09 -11.01 -3.73
C PRO A 318 19.43 -9.55 -3.43
N ASP A 319 20.66 -9.15 -3.76
CA ASP A 319 21.05 -7.75 -3.79
C ASP A 319 20.30 -7.01 -4.90
N GLU A 320 20.23 -5.69 -4.77
CA GLU A 320 19.53 -4.84 -5.73
C GLU A 320 20.01 -5.07 -7.17
N GLY A 321 19.05 -5.23 -8.08
CA GLY A 321 19.29 -5.56 -9.49
C GLY A 321 19.53 -7.03 -9.79
N TYR A 322 19.45 -7.94 -8.81
CA TYR A 322 19.56 -9.40 -8.99
C TYR A 322 18.23 -10.10 -8.72
N LEU A 323 18.00 -11.25 -9.36
CA LEU A 323 16.84 -12.12 -9.11
C LEU A 323 17.30 -13.55 -8.77
N PHE A 324 16.55 -14.21 -7.90
CA PHE A 324 16.74 -15.61 -7.54
C PHE A 324 15.62 -16.47 -8.16
N CYS A 325 15.83 -16.95 -9.39
CA CYS A 325 14.82 -17.73 -10.11
C CYS A 325 15.43 -18.60 -11.22
N ASP A 326 14.78 -19.72 -11.54
CA ASP A 326 15.13 -20.59 -12.67
C ASP A 326 14.41 -20.20 -13.96
N GLY A 327 13.27 -19.51 -13.88
CA GLY A 327 12.43 -19.13 -15.02
C GLY A 327 13.08 -18.13 -15.98
N ASP A 328 12.44 -17.91 -17.10
CA ASP A 328 12.84 -16.88 -18.07
C ASP A 328 12.71 -15.49 -17.47
N THR A 329 13.64 -14.62 -17.85
CA THR A 329 13.70 -13.23 -17.42
C THR A 329 14.04 -12.33 -18.60
N TYR A 330 13.58 -11.08 -18.52
CA TYR A 330 13.76 -10.07 -19.56
C TYR A 330 14.34 -8.81 -18.95
N ASP A 331 14.98 -7.99 -19.76
CA ASP A 331 15.37 -6.62 -19.34
C ASP A 331 14.14 -5.82 -18.94
N GLY A 332 14.25 -5.07 -17.86
CA GLY A 332 13.16 -4.23 -17.37
C GLY A 332 13.34 -3.79 -15.93
N GLY A 333 12.26 -3.34 -15.32
CA GLY A 333 12.25 -2.98 -13.91
C GLY A 333 11.77 -4.11 -13.01
N VAL A 334 12.32 -4.14 -11.81
CA VAL A 334 11.92 -5.07 -10.74
C VAL A 334 11.96 -4.35 -9.38
N HIS A 335 11.21 -4.89 -8.44
CA HIS A 335 11.13 -4.38 -7.07
C HIS A 335 10.86 -5.52 -6.09
N GLY A 336 11.08 -5.30 -4.79
CA GLY A 336 10.91 -6.31 -3.74
C GLY A 336 12.14 -6.49 -2.86
N TYR A 337 13.15 -5.65 -3.07
CA TYR A 337 14.41 -5.65 -2.33
C TYR A 337 14.26 -5.08 -0.92
N ASP A 338 15.39 -4.98 -0.24
CA ASP A 338 15.51 -4.29 1.04
C ASP A 338 14.89 -2.88 0.92
N PRO A 339 13.91 -2.52 1.79
CA PRO A 339 13.20 -1.24 1.68
C PRO A 339 14.10 -0.01 1.88
N TYR A 340 15.29 -0.20 2.45
CA TYR A 340 16.26 0.88 2.62
C TYR A 340 17.13 1.12 1.38
N CYS A 341 17.06 0.27 0.35
CA CYS A 341 17.61 0.60 -0.97
C CYS A 341 16.93 1.86 -1.51
N GLY A 342 17.73 2.78 -2.07
CA GLY A 342 17.20 4.06 -2.55
C GLY A 342 16.13 3.89 -3.63
N ASP A 343 16.33 2.94 -4.52
CA ASP A 343 15.42 2.64 -5.63
C ASP A 343 14.07 2.06 -5.20
N MET A 344 13.99 1.52 -3.97
CA MET A 344 12.74 0.97 -3.41
C MET A 344 11.86 2.03 -2.74
N GLN A 345 12.40 3.20 -2.43
CA GLN A 345 11.63 4.24 -1.76
C GLN A 345 10.59 4.85 -2.71
N ALA A 346 9.45 5.21 -2.14
CA ALA A 346 8.27 5.66 -2.86
C ALA A 346 7.97 7.15 -2.64
N VAL A 347 7.22 7.75 -3.55
CA VAL A 347 6.80 9.15 -3.46
C VAL A 347 5.80 9.36 -2.32
N PHE A 348 5.90 10.52 -1.66
CA PHE A 348 4.86 11.06 -0.78
C PHE A 348 4.67 12.53 -1.07
N ARG A 349 3.42 12.94 -1.33
CA ARG A 349 2.98 14.33 -1.43
C ARG A 349 1.62 14.48 -0.74
N ALA A 350 1.43 15.55 0.00
CA ALA A 350 0.14 15.83 0.60
C ALA A 350 -0.16 17.34 0.59
N TRP A 351 -1.36 17.70 0.16
CA TRP A 351 -1.80 19.09 0.05
C TRP A 351 -3.27 19.22 0.42
N GLY A 352 -3.59 20.22 1.24
CA GLY A 352 -4.96 20.49 1.66
C GLY A 352 -5.05 21.39 2.88
N PRO A 353 -6.28 21.68 3.33
CA PRO A 353 -6.52 22.66 4.40
C PRO A 353 -5.99 22.25 5.78
N ASP A 354 -5.70 20.99 6.02
CA ASP A 354 -5.17 20.50 7.30
C ASP A 354 -3.65 20.29 7.29
N LEU A 355 -3.02 20.58 6.15
CA LEU A 355 -1.59 20.34 5.92
C LEU A 355 -0.82 21.66 5.86
N ARG A 356 0.37 21.68 6.44
CA ARG A 356 1.28 22.82 6.34
C ARG A 356 1.81 22.97 4.92
N GLN A 357 2.31 24.15 4.61
CA GLN A 357 2.84 24.48 3.28
C GLN A 357 4.37 24.48 3.30
N GLY A 358 4.97 23.98 2.21
CA GLY A 358 6.41 24.00 1.95
C GLY A 358 7.22 23.20 2.98
N VAL A 359 6.69 22.07 3.45
CA VAL A 359 7.35 21.23 4.46
C VAL A 359 7.91 19.97 3.82
N SER A 360 9.21 19.73 4.03
CA SER A 360 9.84 18.44 3.72
C SER A 360 9.97 17.60 4.98
N LEU A 361 9.43 16.38 4.94
CA LEU A 361 9.48 15.40 6.04
C LEU A 361 10.73 14.52 5.97
N GLY A 362 11.42 14.50 4.80
CA GLY A 362 12.48 13.55 4.54
C GLY A 362 11.92 12.12 4.35
N LYS A 363 12.64 11.13 4.86
CA LYS A 363 12.25 9.72 4.78
C LYS A 363 11.37 9.33 5.95
N MET A 364 10.27 8.62 5.67
CA MET A 364 9.37 8.12 6.70
C MET A 364 8.85 6.72 6.35
N SER A 365 8.49 5.92 7.34
CA SER A 365 7.86 4.62 7.12
C SER A 365 6.50 4.79 6.44
N ASN A 366 6.16 3.91 5.50
CA ASN A 366 4.84 3.90 4.86
C ASN A 366 3.71 3.53 5.84
N THR A 367 4.01 2.90 6.97
CA THR A 367 3.04 2.63 8.04
C THR A 367 2.44 3.92 8.63
N ALA A 368 3.15 5.05 8.57
CA ALA A 368 2.68 6.35 9.05
C ALA A 368 1.48 6.92 8.26
N VAL A 369 1.24 6.44 7.05
CA VAL A 369 0.16 6.95 6.18
C VAL A 369 -1.22 6.63 6.76
N TYR A 370 -1.41 5.45 7.33
CA TYR A 370 -2.67 5.07 7.97
C TYR A 370 -3.09 6.01 9.11
N PRO A 371 -2.29 6.20 10.17
CA PRO A 371 -2.65 7.13 11.23
C PRO A 371 -2.71 8.60 10.76
N LEU A 372 -1.93 9.01 9.77
CA LEU A 372 -2.03 10.32 9.14
C LEU A 372 -3.42 10.53 8.51
N VAL A 373 -3.88 9.57 7.70
CA VAL A 373 -5.21 9.65 7.07
C VAL A 373 -6.32 9.61 8.11
N CYS A 374 -6.21 8.77 9.14
CA CYS A 374 -7.15 8.77 10.27
C CYS A 374 -7.22 10.15 10.94
N HIS A 375 -6.07 10.80 11.15
CA HIS A 375 -6.02 12.16 11.73
C HIS A 375 -6.70 13.19 10.83
N LEU A 376 -6.44 13.17 9.51
CA LEU A 376 -7.09 14.07 8.54
C LEU A 376 -8.62 13.87 8.49
N LEU A 377 -9.08 12.65 8.77
CA LEU A 377 -10.51 12.32 8.85
C LEU A 377 -11.12 12.64 10.23
N GLY A 378 -10.31 12.99 11.22
CA GLY A 378 -10.75 13.22 12.59
C GLY A 378 -11.26 11.97 13.30
N ILE A 379 -10.73 10.80 12.96
CA ILE A 379 -11.08 9.50 13.54
C ILE A 379 -9.91 8.85 14.28
N LYS A 380 -10.25 7.97 15.21
CA LYS A 380 -9.25 7.21 15.96
C LYS A 380 -8.74 6.03 15.12
N PRO A 381 -7.43 5.87 14.93
CA PRO A 381 -6.88 4.70 14.24
C PRO A 381 -7.16 3.40 15.04
N ALA A 382 -7.26 2.28 14.36
CA ALA A 382 -7.17 0.96 14.97
C ALA A 382 -5.71 0.68 15.36
N ALA A 383 -5.46 -0.44 16.07
CA ALA A 383 -4.11 -0.88 16.39
C ALA A 383 -3.28 -1.03 15.10
N ASN A 384 -2.10 -0.42 15.07
CA ASN A 384 -1.24 -0.35 13.89
C ASN A 384 0.24 -0.19 14.30
N ASP A 385 1.16 -0.37 13.34
CA ASP A 385 2.61 -0.24 13.52
C ASP A 385 3.13 1.17 13.18
N GLY A 386 2.26 2.08 12.80
CA GLY A 386 2.64 3.39 12.25
C GLY A 386 2.57 4.54 13.24
N GLU A 387 2.12 4.32 14.48
CA GLU A 387 1.91 5.42 15.45
C GLU A 387 3.20 6.19 15.76
N GLU A 388 4.30 5.48 16.03
CA GLU A 388 5.60 6.13 16.31
C GLU A 388 6.07 6.99 15.12
N ALA A 389 6.07 6.41 13.92
CA ALA A 389 6.46 7.12 12.71
C ALA A 389 5.52 8.30 12.39
N PHE A 390 4.24 8.22 12.73
CA PHE A 390 3.30 9.32 12.59
C PHE A 390 3.58 10.44 13.59
N GLU A 391 3.84 10.14 14.86
CA GLU A 391 4.16 11.16 15.87
C GLU A 391 5.45 11.94 15.52
N GLU A 392 6.43 11.34 14.86
CA GLU A 392 7.63 12.01 14.36
C GLU A 392 7.33 13.10 13.31
N ILE A 393 6.31 12.90 12.49
CA ILE A 393 5.96 13.80 11.37
C ILE A 393 4.78 14.73 11.69
N LYS A 394 3.89 14.34 12.59
CA LYS A 394 2.62 15.03 12.90
C LYS A 394 2.80 16.54 13.15
N GLY A 395 3.72 16.91 14.03
CA GLY A 395 3.98 18.31 14.37
C GLY A 395 4.60 19.12 13.23
N LYS A 396 5.21 18.46 12.24
CA LYS A 396 5.78 19.08 11.05
C LYS A 396 4.75 19.19 9.93
N ALA A 397 3.97 18.15 9.69
CA ALA A 397 3.07 18.01 8.56
C ALA A 397 1.74 18.75 8.73
N LEU A 398 1.19 18.80 9.95
CA LEU A 398 -0.19 19.20 10.19
C LEU A 398 -0.30 20.65 10.72
N VAL A 399 -1.37 21.33 10.31
CA VAL A 399 -1.79 22.60 10.89
C VAL A 399 -2.30 22.32 12.30
N LYS A 400 -2.02 23.25 13.25
CA LYS A 400 -2.49 23.12 14.64
C LYS A 400 -4.01 23.30 14.73
#